data_c94364b896812e9a0306a701dd30bc90
#
_entry.id   c94364b896812e9a0306a701dd30bc90
#
_cell.length_a   1.000
_cell.length_b   1.000
_cell.length_c   1.000
_cell.angle_alpha   90.00
_cell.angle_beta   90.00
_cell.angle_gamma   90.00
#
_symmetry.space_group_name_H-M   'P 1'
#
loop_
_entity.id
_entity.type
_entity.pdbx_description
1 polymer ?
#
loop_
_entity_poly.entity_id
_entity_poly.type
_entity_poly.pdbx_seq_one_letter_code
_entity_poly.pdbx_strand_id
1 'polypeptide(L)'
;GAAAEYGDYAVNIYTGCPHRCYYCFAPQVLHRDREAFHSCVEPRTDIVREVRRQLEREQITGQLIHLCFTCDPYPTGYDTTATREIIQVLKEYGNHVQILTKGDGSQDFDLLDGGDWYGVTIACDRPMADAAEPGAIIPADRLYHLETAKCRGINTWVSFEPVLDPAAVLDCIKGCAY
;
A
#
# COMPACT_ATOMS: atom_id res chain seq x y z
N GLY A 1 -4.59 17.52 0.87
CA GLY A 1 -3.28 17.16 1.43
C GLY A 1 -2.44 16.41 0.41
N ALA A 2 -1.26 15.92 0.80
CA ALA A 2 -0.33 15.23 -0.12
C ALA A 2 -0.89 13.95 -0.76
N ALA A 3 -1.91 13.33 -0.15
CA ALA A 3 -2.58 12.14 -0.71
C ALA A 3 -3.53 12.46 -1.88
N ALA A 4 -3.74 13.71 -2.23
CA ALA A 4 -4.71 14.10 -3.26
C ALA A 4 -4.32 13.65 -4.68
N GLU A 5 -3.09 13.20 -4.91
CA GLU A 5 -2.69 12.63 -6.19
C GLU A 5 -3.19 11.20 -6.39
N TYR A 6 -3.48 10.47 -5.30
CA TYR A 6 -4.01 9.10 -5.35
C TYR A 6 -5.52 9.02 -5.13
N GLY A 7 -6.13 10.04 -4.54
CA GLY A 7 -7.56 10.10 -4.28
C GLY A 7 -7.92 11.16 -3.25
N ASP A 8 -9.22 11.40 -3.10
CA ASP A 8 -9.75 12.40 -2.17
C ASP A 8 -9.61 11.97 -0.71
N TYR A 9 -9.59 10.67 -0.45
CA TYR A 9 -9.52 10.07 0.87
C TYR A 9 -8.36 9.09 1.00
N ALA A 10 -7.70 9.10 2.15
CA ALA A 10 -6.65 8.15 2.49
C ALA A 10 -6.67 7.80 3.98
N VAL A 11 -6.34 6.56 4.32
CA VAL A 11 -6.19 6.06 5.69
C VAL A 11 -4.76 5.60 5.92
N ASN A 12 -4.03 6.24 6.86
CA ASN A 12 -2.72 5.76 7.30
C ASN A 12 -2.89 4.87 8.52
N ILE A 13 -2.72 3.57 8.34
CA ILE A 13 -3.04 2.54 9.34
C ILE A 13 -1.95 2.44 10.40
N TYR A 14 -0.68 2.47 9.98
CA TYR A 14 0.47 2.23 10.85
C TYR A 14 1.25 3.50 11.19
N THR A 15 2.01 3.43 12.29
CA THR A 15 2.87 4.52 12.76
C THR A 15 4.21 4.58 12.04
N GLY A 16 4.63 3.49 11.38
CA GLY A 16 5.91 3.35 10.70
C GLY A 16 5.83 2.35 9.55
N CYS A 17 6.99 2.06 8.93
CA CYS A 17 7.09 1.09 7.85
C CYS A 17 8.46 0.38 7.91
N PRO A 18 8.52 -0.98 7.94
CA PRO A 18 9.77 -1.72 8.09
C PRO A 18 10.55 -1.87 6.79
N HIS A 19 10.02 -1.42 5.65
CA HIS A 19 10.64 -1.64 4.34
C HIS A 19 11.98 -0.93 4.15
N ARG A 20 12.28 0.10 4.96
CA ARG A 20 13.59 0.80 5.01
C ARG A 20 14.06 1.34 3.66
N CYS A 21 13.13 1.68 2.76
CA CYS A 21 13.49 2.25 1.46
C CYS A 21 14.39 3.47 1.65
N TYR A 22 15.55 3.50 1.00
CA TYR A 22 16.51 4.61 1.21
C TYR A 22 15.94 5.97 0.78
N TYR A 23 15.05 5.97 -0.19
CA TYR A 23 14.36 7.16 -0.74
C TYR A 23 13.07 7.52 0.03
N CYS A 24 12.75 6.82 1.12
CA CYS A 24 11.49 7.04 1.84
C CYS A 24 11.37 8.48 2.35
N PHE A 25 10.33 9.19 1.91
CA PHE A 25 10.04 10.56 2.29
C PHE A 25 9.27 10.67 3.63
N ALA A 26 8.59 9.60 4.04
CA ALA A 26 7.65 9.62 5.15
C ALA A 26 8.25 10.09 6.49
N PRO A 27 9.46 9.65 6.91
CA PRO A 27 10.08 10.15 8.13
C PRO A 27 10.26 11.66 8.12
N GLN A 28 10.67 12.24 6.98
CA GLN A 28 10.90 13.68 6.83
C GLN A 28 9.58 14.47 6.93
N VAL A 29 8.54 14.03 6.21
CA VAL A 29 7.23 14.70 6.21
C VAL A 29 6.55 14.60 7.58
N LEU A 30 6.75 13.49 8.29
CA LEU A 30 6.19 13.26 9.62
C LEU A 30 7.05 13.86 10.75
N HIS A 31 8.19 14.50 10.44
CA HIS A 31 9.15 15.02 11.39
C HIS A 31 9.58 13.98 12.43
N ARG A 32 9.81 12.73 11.98
CA ARG A 32 10.23 11.60 12.81
C ARG A 32 11.66 11.19 12.54
N ASP A 33 12.33 10.69 13.56
CA ASP A 33 13.60 10.02 13.38
C ASP A 33 13.45 8.83 12.44
N ARG A 34 14.37 8.71 11.47
CA ARG A 34 14.27 7.71 10.40
C ARG A 34 14.37 6.28 10.94
N GLU A 35 15.30 6.04 11.85
CA GLU A 35 15.49 4.70 12.42
C GLU A 35 14.27 4.30 13.27
N ALA A 36 13.78 5.20 14.10
CA ALA A 36 12.57 4.98 14.90
C ALA A 36 11.34 4.72 14.01
N PHE A 37 11.21 5.43 12.88
CA PHE A 37 10.11 5.20 11.93
C PHE A 37 10.14 3.80 11.31
N HIS A 38 11.33 3.27 11.02
CA HIS A 38 11.47 1.97 10.39
C HIS A 38 11.48 0.79 11.36
N SER A 39 11.70 1.02 12.67
CA SER A 39 11.77 -0.04 13.68
C SER A 39 10.56 -0.12 14.60
N CYS A 40 9.77 0.96 14.72
CA CYS A 40 8.56 1.00 15.55
C CYS A 40 7.32 1.03 14.66
N VAL A 41 6.86 -0.14 14.24
CA VAL A 41 5.71 -0.30 13.35
C VAL A 41 4.55 -0.90 14.13
N GLU A 42 3.56 -0.09 14.43
CA GLU A 42 2.37 -0.48 15.19
C GLU A 42 1.12 0.13 14.52
N PRO A 43 -0.03 -0.52 14.61
CA PRO A 43 -1.29 0.12 14.24
C PRO A 43 -1.48 1.41 15.05
N ARG A 44 -2.00 2.44 14.42
CA ARG A 44 -2.36 3.68 15.14
C ARG A 44 -3.43 3.37 16.17
N THR A 45 -3.32 3.99 17.33
CA THR A 45 -4.26 3.77 18.44
C THR A 45 -5.69 3.99 17.96
N ASP A 46 -6.56 2.98 18.23
CA ASP A 46 -7.98 3.00 17.89
C ASP A 46 -8.33 3.29 16.43
N ILE A 47 -7.40 3.06 15.48
CA ILE A 47 -7.57 3.47 14.07
C ILE A 47 -8.88 2.95 13.46
N VAL A 48 -9.27 1.72 13.71
CA VAL A 48 -10.50 1.11 13.17
C VAL A 48 -11.73 1.86 13.67
N ARG A 49 -11.76 2.16 14.99
CA ARG A 49 -12.86 2.93 15.60
C ARG A 49 -12.92 4.36 15.08
N GLU A 50 -11.76 5.00 14.90
CA GLU A 50 -11.71 6.38 14.36
C GLU A 50 -12.15 6.44 12.91
N VAL A 51 -11.77 5.49 12.07
CA VAL A 51 -12.24 5.39 10.68
C VAL A 51 -13.75 5.20 10.64
N ARG A 52 -14.31 4.26 11.41
CA ARG A 52 -15.75 4.03 11.50
C ARG A 52 -16.49 5.32 11.90
N ARG A 53 -16.02 5.99 12.95
CA ARG A 53 -16.61 7.25 13.43
C ARG A 53 -16.56 8.37 12.38
N GLN A 54 -15.47 8.47 11.61
CA GLN A 54 -15.33 9.46 10.55
C GLN A 54 -16.30 9.17 9.39
N LEU A 55 -16.38 7.90 8.93
CA LEU A 55 -17.32 7.50 7.88
C LEU A 55 -18.78 7.83 8.25
N GLU A 56 -19.18 7.56 9.50
CA GLU A 56 -20.51 7.89 10.02
C GLU A 56 -20.76 9.39 10.05
N ARG A 57 -19.82 10.14 10.66
CA ARG A 57 -19.96 11.60 10.83
C ARG A 57 -20.03 12.36 9.51
N GLU A 58 -19.21 11.95 8.54
CA GLU A 58 -19.07 12.63 7.26
C GLU A 58 -19.88 11.98 6.15
N GLN A 59 -20.59 10.89 6.48
CA GLN A 59 -21.42 10.11 5.55
C GLN A 59 -20.65 9.69 4.28
N ILE A 60 -19.40 9.26 4.45
CA ILE A 60 -18.51 8.86 3.36
C ILE A 60 -18.95 7.49 2.84
N THR A 61 -19.45 7.44 1.62
CA THR A 61 -19.86 6.22 0.93
C THR A 61 -19.62 6.34 -0.58
N GLY A 62 -19.45 5.20 -1.27
CA GLY A 62 -19.22 5.17 -2.72
C GLY A 62 -17.88 5.76 -3.15
N GLN A 63 -16.93 5.89 -2.23
CA GLN A 63 -15.62 6.47 -2.50
C GLN A 63 -14.56 5.38 -2.72
N LEU A 64 -13.52 5.71 -3.49
CA LEU A 64 -12.28 4.94 -3.57
C LEU A 64 -11.30 5.52 -2.54
N ILE A 65 -10.94 4.72 -1.54
CA ILE A 65 -10.13 5.17 -0.40
C ILE A 65 -8.74 4.55 -0.47
N HIS A 66 -7.71 5.41 -0.53
CA HIS A 66 -6.32 4.98 -0.61
C HIS A 66 -5.80 4.49 0.75
N LEU A 67 -5.16 3.31 0.77
CA LEU A 67 -4.56 2.77 1.98
C LEU A 67 -3.06 3.11 2.06
N CYS A 68 -2.72 3.86 3.09
CA CYS A 68 -1.36 4.13 3.55
C CYS A 68 -0.48 4.99 2.62
N PHE A 69 -0.67 6.31 2.72
CA PHE A 69 0.22 7.27 2.04
C PHE A 69 1.58 7.44 2.73
N THR A 70 1.63 7.39 4.09
CA THR A 70 2.88 7.59 4.86
C THR A 70 3.40 6.33 5.53
N CYS A 71 2.82 5.18 5.27
CA CYS A 71 3.27 3.86 5.68
C CYS A 71 2.92 2.84 4.59
N ASP A 72 3.15 1.56 4.80
CA ASP A 72 2.70 0.52 3.89
C ASP A 72 1.51 -0.23 4.54
N PRO A 73 0.45 -0.58 3.80
CA PRO A 73 -0.67 -1.35 4.36
C PRO A 73 -0.28 -2.80 4.72
N TYR A 74 0.80 -3.32 4.15
CA TYR A 74 1.32 -4.66 4.42
C TYR A 74 2.79 -4.63 4.83
N PRO A 75 3.08 -4.13 6.05
CA PRO A 75 4.43 -4.05 6.57
C PRO A 75 5.02 -5.46 6.73
N THR A 76 6.04 -5.78 5.95
CA THR A 76 6.68 -7.10 5.89
C THR A 76 7.15 -7.56 7.28
N GLY A 77 6.73 -8.75 7.69
CA GLY A 77 7.10 -9.34 8.99
C GLY A 77 6.29 -8.87 10.19
N TYR A 78 5.24 -8.07 9.97
CA TYR A 78 4.34 -7.57 11.03
C TYR A 78 2.92 -8.11 10.86
N ASP A 79 2.13 -8.03 11.94
CA ASP A 79 0.71 -8.34 11.91
C ASP A 79 -0.06 -7.28 11.11
N THR A 80 -0.85 -7.73 10.14
CA THR A 80 -1.65 -6.89 9.26
C THR A 80 -3.16 -6.98 9.52
N THR A 81 -3.55 -7.54 10.66
CA THR A 81 -4.97 -7.62 11.07
C THR A 81 -5.67 -6.27 11.02
N ALA A 82 -4.98 -5.19 11.40
CA ALA A 82 -5.54 -3.84 11.33
C ALA A 82 -5.88 -3.40 9.90
N THR A 83 -5.07 -3.81 8.90
CA THR A 83 -5.37 -3.55 7.48
C THR A 83 -6.64 -4.28 7.06
N ARG A 84 -6.75 -5.57 7.38
CA ARG A 84 -7.94 -6.37 7.11
C ARG A 84 -9.20 -5.75 7.72
N GLU A 85 -9.15 -5.36 9.00
CA GLU A 85 -10.27 -4.72 9.69
C GLU A 85 -10.67 -3.39 9.05
N ILE A 86 -9.70 -2.57 8.61
CA ILE A 86 -9.98 -1.32 7.89
C ILE A 86 -10.66 -1.59 6.56
N ILE A 87 -10.19 -2.56 5.76
CA ILE A 87 -10.83 -2.95 4.50
C ILE A 87 -12.30 -3.34 4.78
N GLN A 88 -12.54 -4.21 5.77
CA GLN A 88 -13.89 -4.63 6.15
C GLN A 88 -14.79 -3.44 6.50
N VAL A 89 -14.30 -2.53 7.34
CA VAL A 89 -15.07 -1.32 7.72
C VAL A 89 -15.36 -0.45 6.50
N LEU A 90 -14.39 -0.19 5.63
CA LEU A 90 -14.63 0.63 4.44
C LEU A 90 -15.71 0.01 3.53
N LYS A 91 -15.68 -1.32 3.36
CA LYS A 91 -16.66 -2.06 2.56
C LYS A 91 -18.03 -2.11 3.23
N GLU A 92 -18.13 -2.23 4.55
CA GLU A 92 -19.40 -2.13 5.32
C GLU A 92 -20.12 -0.81 5.03
N TYR A 93 -19.38 0.29 4.82
CA TYR A 93 -19.94 1.61 4.48
C TYR A 93 -20.06 1.86 2.96
N GLY A 94 -19.93 0.81 2.14
CA GLY A 94 -20.12 0.88 0.68
C GLY A 94 -19.01 1.60 -0.06
N ASN A 95 -17.80 1.66 0.51
CA ASN A 95 -16.63 2.22 -0.15
C ASN A 95 -15.78 1.14 -0.81
N HIS A 96 -14.90 1.55 -1.71
CA HIS A 96 -13.87 0.73 -2.33
C HIS A 96 -12.49 1.11 -1.81
N VAL A 97 -11.53 0.19 -1.94
CA VAL A 97 -10.16 0.41 -1.48
C VAL A 97 -9.18 0.47 -2.65
N GLN A 98 -8.21 1.36 -2.54
CA GLN A 98 -7.05 1.42 -3.41
C GLN A 98 -5.80 1.11 -2.58
N ILE A 99 -5.19 -0.03 -2.87
CA ILE A 99 -3.97 -0.51 -2.22
C ILE A 99 -2.78 -0.15 -3.09
N LEU A 100 -1.69 0.32 -2.46
CA LEU A 100 -0.37 0.39 -3.05
C LEU A 100 0.63 -0.14 -2.02
N THR A 101 1.38 -1.19 -2.38
CA THR A 101 2.26 -1.84 -1.42
C THR A 101 3.58 -2.32 -2.02
N LYS A 102 4.59 -2.49 -1.16
CA LYS A 102 5.81 -3.25 -1.38
C LYS A 102 5.87 -4.53 -0.52
N GLY A 103 4.76 -4.84 0.17
CA GLY A 103 4.56 -6.05 0.97
C GLY A 103 3.62 -7.05 0.29
N ASP A 104 3.24 -8.08 1.03
CA ASP A 104 2.30 -9.12 0.59
C ASP A 104 0.89 -8.81 1.10
N GLY A 105 -0.03 -8.47 0.21
CA GLY A 105 -1.44 -8.25 0.50
C GLY A 105 -2.35 -9.40 0.06
N SER A 106 -1.81 -10.52 -0.39
CA SER A 106 -2.58 -11.61 -0.98
C SER A 106 -3.56 -12.29 -0.01
N GLN A 107 -3.29 -12.20 1.30
CA GLN A 107 -4.17 -12.73 2.34
C GLN A 107 -5.52 -12.02 2.44
N ASP A 108 -5.65 -10.81 1.90
CA ASP A 108 -6.89 -10.02 1.94
C ASP A 108 -7.63 -9.98 0.59
N PHE A 109 -7.18 -10.73 -0.42
CA PHE A 109 -7.84 -10.79 -1.72
C PHE A 109 -9.26 -11.38 -1.65
N ASP A 110 -9.62 -12.07 -0.58
CA ASP A 110 -10.99 -12.53 -0.31
C ASP A 110 -11.96 -11.39 0.02
N LEU A 111 -11.46 -10.23 0.42
CA LEU A 111 -12.25 -9.03 0.73
C LEU A 111 -12.41 -8.10 -0.48
N LEU A 112 -11.62 -8.28 -1.53
CA LEU A 112 -11.55 -7.37 -2.67
C LEU A 112 -12.41 -7.86 -3.84
N ASP A 113 -12.96 -6.92 -4.58
CA ASP A 113 -13.77 -7.18 -5.77
C ASP A 113 -13.39 -6.24 -6.94
N GLY A 114 -14.15 -6.29 -8.04
CA GLY A 114 -13.89 -5.48 -9.24
C GLY A 114 -14.06 -3.96 -9.07
N GLY A 115 -14.49 -3.48 -7.91
CA GLY A 115 -14.51 -2.05 -7.57
C GLY A 115 -13.23 -1.60 -6.86
N ASP A 116 -12.43 -2.54 -6.36
CA ASP A 116 -11.21 -2.29 -5.62
C ASP A 116 -9.98 -2.31 -6.54
N TRP A 117 -8.88 -1.70 -6.07
CA TRP A 117 -7.63 -1.63 -6.79
C TRP A 117 -6.47 -2.17 -5.94
N TYR A 118 -5.79 -3.19 -6.44
CA TYR A 118 -4.55 -3.68 -5.85
C TYR A 118 -3.35 -3.26 -6.70
N GLY A 119 -2.41 -2.56 -6.11
CA GLY A 119 -1.23 -2.03 -6.76
C GLY A 119 0.05 -2.36 -6.04
N VAL A 120 1.13 -2.42 -6.82
CA VAL A 120 2.49 -2.61 -6.31
C VAL A 120 3.42 -1.53 -6.83
N THR A 121 4.43 -1.18 -6.03
CA THR A 121 5.49 -0.30 -6.50
C THR A 121 6.64 -1.12 -7.07
N ILE A 122 7.11 -0.75 -8.26
CA ILE A 122 8.31 -1.30 -8.91
C ILE A 122 9.26 -0.14 -9.20
N ALA A 123 10.27 0.06 -8.36
CA ALA A 123 11.27 1.13 -8.50
C ALA A 123 12.50 0.70 -9.31
N CYS A 124 12.83 -0.59 -9.24
CA CYS A 124 13.98 -1.23 -9.86
C CYS A 124 13.81 -2.76 -9.84
N ASP A 125 14.76 -3.47 -10.46
CA ASP A 125 14.88 -4.93 -10.34
C ASP A 125 15.88 -5.35 -9.24
N ARG A 126 16.13 -6.64 -9.12
CA ARG A 126 17.26 -7.17 -8.35
C ARG A 126 18.58 -7.08 -9.18
N PRO A 127 19.74 -6.81 -8.57
CA PRO A 127 20.00 -6.71 -7.12
C PRO A 127 19.77 -5.31 -6.53
N MET A 128 19.35 -4.32 -7.32
CA MET A 128 19.18 -2.95 -6.83
C MET A 128 18.14 -2.87 -5.72
N ALA A 129 17.02 -3.61 -5.84
CA ALA A 129 15.96 -3.63 -4.83
C ALA A 129 16.46 -4.12 -3.46
N ASP A 130 17.37 -5.09 -3.42
CA ASP A 130 17.93 -5.61 -2.16
C ASP A 130 18.68 -4.52 -1.37
N ALA A 131 19.26 -3.54 -2.05
CA ALA A 131 19.93 -2.40 -1.43
C ALA A 131 18.99 -1.22 -1.20
N ALA A 132 18.08 -0.96 -2.13
CA ALA A 132 17.21 0.22 -2.09
C ALA A 132 15.98 0.04 -1.19
N GLU A 133 15.48 -1.19 -1.03
CA GLU A 133 14.24 -1.55 -0.33
C GLU A 133 14.42 -2.81 0.54
N PRO A 134 15.41 -2.85 1.45
CA PRO A 134 15.88 -4.08 2.09
C PRO A 134 14.85 -4.80 2.96
N GLY A 135 13.80 -4.13 3.37
CA GLY A 135 12.71 -4.71 4.17
C GLY A 135 11.43 -5.03 3.39
N ALA A 136 11.41 -4.76 2.08
CA ALA A 136 10.26 -5.05 1.23
C ALA A 136 10.38 -6.46 0.60
N ILE A 137 9.26 -7.03 0.13
CA ILE A 137 9.35 -8.25 -0.68
C ILE A 137 9.94 -7.92 -2.06
N ILE A 138 10.56 -8.91 -2.69
CA ILE A 138 11.26 -8.70 -3.96
C ILE A 138 10.29 -8.30 -5.10
N PRO A 139 10.74 -7.52 -6.09
CA PRO A 139 9.88 -7.07 -7.20
C PRO A 139 9.15 -8.20 -7.93
N ALA A 140 9.78 -9.35 -8.12
CA ALA A 140 9.17 -10.51 -8.77
C ALA A 140 7.96 -11.05 -8.00
N ASP A 141 8.04 -11.12 -6.66
CA ASP A 141 6.92 -11.56 -5.82
C ASP A 141 5.77 -10.55 -5.84
N ARG A 142 6.08 -9.24 -5.87
CA ARG A 142 5.07 -8.18 -6.03
C ARG A 142 4.29 -8.34 -7.33
N LEU A 143 4.98 -8.61 -8.44
CA LEU A 143 4.34 -8.85 -9.75
C LEU A 143 3.52 -10.14 -9.75
N TYR A 144 3.99 -11.19 -9.09
CA TYR A 144 3.23 -12.43 -8.92
C TYR A 144 1.92 -12.19 -8.15
N HIS A 145 1.95 -11.40 -7.06
CA HIS A 145 0.73 -11.04 -6.32
C HIS A 145 -0.20 -10.16 -7.17
N LEU A 146 0.35 -9.26 -7.98
CA LEU A 146 -0.42 -8.43 -8.90
C LEU A 146 -1.18 -9.31 -9.93
N GLU A 147 -0.50 -10.26 -10.55
CA GLU A 147 -1.10 -11.22 -11.47
C GLU A 147 -2.18 -12.07 -10.78
N THR A 148 -1.92 -12.53 -9.57
CA THR A 148 -2.88 -13.28 -8.76
C THR A 148 -4.14 -12.45 -8.48
N ALA A 149 -4.01 -11.17 -8.14
CA ALA A 149 -5.13 -10.26 -7.94
C ALA A 149 -5.95 -10.07 -9.25
N LYS A 150 -5.26 -9.86 -10.38
CA LYS A 150 -5.87 -9.77 -11.71
C LYS A 150 -6.69 -11.02 -12.06
N CYS A 151 -6.14 -12.21 -11.80
CA CYS A 151 -6.84 -13.47 -12.04
C CYS A 151 -8.09 -13.65 -11.17
N ARG A 152 -8.20 -12.95 -10.05
CA ARG A 152 -9.39 -12.92 -9.18
C ARG A 152 -10.40 -11.83 -9.56
N GLY A 153 -10.14 -11.06 -10.63
CA GLY A 153 -11.03 -10.00 -11.10
C GLY A 153 -10.91 -8.68 -10.33
N ILE A 154 -9.86 -8.52 -9.54
CA ILE A 154 -9.52 -7.26 -8.86
C ILE A 154 -8.81 -6.36 -9.87
N ASN A 155 -9.14 -5.05 -9.89
CA ASN A 155 -8.38 -4.12 -10.73
C ASN A 155 -6.94 -4.01 -10.23
N THR A 156 -5.99 -3.93 -11.17
CA THR A 156 -4.57 -3.91 -10.82
C THR A 156 -3.84 -2.72 -11.43
N TRP A 157 -2.80 -2.25 -10.74
CA TRP A 157 -1.95 -1.15 -11.21
C TRP A 157 -0.53 -1.25 -10.67
N VAL A 158 0.40 -0.57 -11.35
CA VAL A 158 1.81 -0.48 -10.93
C VAL A 158 2.19 0.98 -10.78
N SER A 159 2.81 1.33 -9.65
CA SER A 159 3.48 2.61 -9.46
C SER A 159 4.98 2.46 -9.72
N PHE A 160 5.53 3.35 -10.52
CA PHE A 160 6.97 3.44 -10.80
C PHE A 160 7.59 4.64 -10.08
N GLU A 161 7.43 4.70 -8.77
CA GLU A 161 7.88 5.81 -7.92
C GLU A 161 8.72 5.35 -6.73
N PRO A 162 10.02 5.77 -6.72
CA PRO A 162 10.77 6.45 -7.79
C PRO A 162 11.19 5.51 -8.91
N VAL A 163 11.54 6.04 -10.07
CA VAL A 163 12.24 5.28 -11.11
C VAL A 163 13.72 5.26 -10.77
N LEU A 164 14.22 4.15 -10.20
CA LEU A 164 15.63 3.96 -9.89
C LEU A 164 16.38 3.27 -11.02
N ASP A 165 15.71 2.37 -11.72
CA ASP A 165 16.22 1.65 -12.88
C ASP A 165 15.23 1.81 -14.06
N PRO A 166 15.49 2.75 -14.99
CA PRO A 166 14.63 2.95 -16.14
C PRO A 166 14.50 1.72 -17.06
N ALA A 167 15.54 0.87 -17.15
CA ALA A 167 15.50 -0.32 -18.00
C ALA A 167 14.54 -1.36 -17.40
N ALA A 168 14.62 -1.64 -16.09
CA ALA A 168 13.71 -2.54 -15.41
C ALA A 168 12.25 -2.05 -15.47
N VAL A 169 12.02 -0.74 -15.32
CA VAL A 169 10.67 -0.15 -15.46
C VAL A 169 10.11 -0.34 -16.86
N LEU A 170 10.91 -0.07 -17.90
CA LEU A 170 10.48 -0.27 -19.30
C LEU A 170 10.18 -1.74 -19.62
N ASP A 171 10.95 -2.67 -19.08
CA ASP A 171 10.71 -4.10 -19.28
C ASP A 171 9.46 -4.57 -18.52
N CYS A 172 9.19 -4.04 -17.33
CA CYS A 172 7.95 -4.26 -16.60
C CYS A 172 6.73 -3.75 -17.41
N ILE A 173 6.79 -2.53 -17.95
CA ILE A 173 5.72 -1.95 -18.78
C ILE A 173 5.43 -2.86 -19.98
N LYS A 174 6.46 -3.34 -20.68
CA LYS A 174 6.29 -4.27 -21.81
C LYS A 174 5.66 -5.59 -21.39
N GLY A 175 6.05 -6.14 -20.22
CA GLY A 175 5.48 -7.36 -19.67
C GLY A 175 4.01 -7.21 -19.24
N CYS A 176 3.59 -6.05 -18.79
CA CYS A 176 2.21 -5.75 -18.38
C CYS A 176 1.27 -5.43 -19.57
N ALA A 177 1.80 -5.21 -20.76
CA ALA A 177 1.01 -4.82 -21.95
C ALA A 177 0.28 -5.99 -22.64
N TYR A 178 0.36 -7.20 -22.09
CA TYR A 178 -0.29 -8.42 -22.54
C TYR A 178 -1.10 -9.02 -21.36
#